data_85c58209141c64f2c5664f186ca6b848
#
_entry.id   85c58209141c64f2c5664f186ca6b848
#
_cell.length_a   1.000
_cell.length_b   1.000
_cell.length_c   1.000
_cell.angle_alpha   90.00
_cell.angle_beta   90.00
_cell.angle_gamma   90.00
#
_symmetry.space_group_name_H-M   'P 1'
#
loop_
_entity.id
_entity.type
_entity.pdbx_description
1 polymer ?
#
loop_
_entity_poly.entity_id
_entity_poly.type
_entity_poly.pdbx_seq_one_letter_code
_entity_poly.pdbx_strand_id
1 'polypeptide(L)'
;MPDLKFTPSQIVAALDQYVIGQTEAKRTVAVAVYAHFRKIAVGGGDGAPIAKSNVLLIGPSGTGKTLLCETLSRILDVPFATAEATSMAQTRFVNDEIDALLARLIDKAGGDLARAQRGIVFIDEIDKLRAREGETRATSGENVQHALLKIMEGAQVKLASGQYLDTTQVLFVCGGAFVGLEAIMANNHGFGFVNTSDASEEDGKILERLNARVKPTDLFAYGLIPEFTGRLPVVARFHELTRELLVRIMIEPRNALYRQFRAILKNEGVDLTIERTAFEQIAQLALEYKTGARSLRGIFEEMLTPVLYAVPDDRSIRKATIKSLFSPPELARG
;
A
#
# COMPACT_ATOMS: atom_id res chain seq x y z
N MET A 1 -3.56 26.64 -9.88
CA MET A 1 -4.03 25.27 -9.69
C MET A 1 -2.90 24.34 -10.09
N PRO A 2 -2.46 23.36 -9.29
CA PRO A 2 -1.56 22.36 -9.79
C PRO A 2 -2.36 21.48 -10.76
N ASP A 3 -2.22 21.75 -12.06
CA ASP A 3 -2.57 20.78 -13.07
C ASP A 3 -1.84 19.48 -12.75
N LEU A 4 -2.57 18.38 -12.65
CA LEU A 4 -1.94 17.07 -12.53
C LEU A 4 -1.07 16.88 -13.77
N LYS A 5 0.24 17.12 -13.61
CA LYS A 5 1.21 17.10 -14.71
C LYS A 5 1.44 15.70 -15.29
N PHE A 6 0.86 14.66 -14.66
CA PHE A 6 1.13 13.27 -14.98
C PHE A 6 -0.11 12.58 -15.56
N THR A 7 0.08 11.85 -16.65
CA THR A 7 -0.87 10.87 -17.14
C THR A 7 -0.80 9.59 -16.29
N PRO A 8 -1.82 8.69 -16.33
CA PRO A 8 -1.76 7.41 -15.63
C PRO A 8 -0.53 6.58 -15.98
N SER A 9 -0.12 6.58 -17.24
CA SER A 9 1.09 5.87 -17.68
C SER A 9 2.38 6.45 -17.09
N GLN A 10 2.46 7.76 -16.97
CA GLN A 10 3.60 8.43 -16.33
C GLN A 10 3.64 8.18 -14.83
N ILE A 11 2.47 8.11 -14.15
CA ILE A 11 2.38 7.72 -12.74
C ILE A 11 2.90 6.28 -12.57
N VAL A 12 2.47 5.34 -13.42
CA VAL A 12 2.96 3.95 -13.38
C VAL A 12 4.47 3.90 -13.60
N ALA A 13 4.99 4.59 -14.61
CA ALA A 13 6.43 4.63 -14.90
C ALA A 13 7.26 5.21 -13.73
N ALA A 14 6.73 6.20 -13.02
CA ALA A 14 7.35 6.74 -11.82
C ALA A 14 7.29 5.76 -10.64
N LEU A 15 6.17 5.07 -10.45
CA LEU A 15 6.02 4.01 -9.44
C LEU A 15 6.95 2.83 -9.69
N ASP A 16 7.19 2.44 -10.96
CA ASP A 16 8.07 1.34 -11.35
C ASP A 16 9.52 1.53 -10.89
N GLN A 17 9.93 2.77 -10.62
CA GLN A 17 11.26 3.07 -10.09
C GLN A 17 11.43 2.68 -8.61
N TYR A 18 10.34 2.42 -7.88
CA TYR A 18 10.34 2.14 -6.44
C TYR A 18 9.59 0.87 -6.07
N VAL A 19 8.51 0.54 -6.80
CA VAL A 19 7.62 -0.60 -6.52
C VAL A 19 7.77 -1.64 -7.63
N ILE A 20 8.43 -2.74 -7.32
CA ILE A 20 8.66 -3.85 -8.26
C ILE A 20 7.42 -4.75 -8.35
N GLY A 21 7.09 -5.19 -9.54
CA GLY A 21 5.91 -6.03 -9.78
C GLY A 21 4.60 -5.24 -9.63
N GLN A 22 3.53 -5.93 -9.24
CA GLN A 22 2.19 -5.37 -8.95
C GLN A 22 1.61 -4.51 -10.11
N THR A 23 1.84 -4.91 -11.35
CA THR A 23 1.56 -4.10 -12.54
C THR A 23 0.09 -3.68 -12.63
N GLU A 24 -0.84 -4.62 -12.42
CA GLU A 24 -2.28 -4.32 -12.49
C GLU A 24 -2.74 -3.41 -11.34
N ALA A 25 -2.23 -3.63 -10.12
CA ALA A 25 -2.53 -2.77 -8.98
C ALA A 25 -2.03 -1.33 -9.23
N LYS A 26 -0.80 -1.17 -9.75
CA LYS A 26 -0.25 0.15 -10.11
C LYS A 26 -1.10 0.86 -11.16
N ARG A 27 -1.54 0.16 -12.20
CA ARG A 27 -2.41 0.71 -13.24
C ARG A 27 -3.75 1.15 -12.68
N THR A 28 -4.41 0.29 -11.90
CA THR A 28 -5.70 0.59 -11.28
C THR A 28 -5.62 1.82 -10.38
N VAL A 29 -4.61 1.88 -9.50
CA VAL A 29 -4.41 3.01 -8.59
C VAL A 29 -4.06 4.28 -9.37
N ALA A 30 -3.18 4.21 -10.37
CA ALA A 30 -2.80 5.38 -11.19
C ALA A 30 -4.01 6.00 -11.91
N VAL A 31 -4.90 5.16 -12.46
CA VAL A 31 -6.15 5.63 -13.10
C VAL A 31 -7.08 6.27 -12.07
N ALA A 32 -7.27 5.63 -10.90
CA ALA A 32 -8.15 6.14 -9.85
C ALA A 32 -7.68 7.51 -9.33
N VAL A 33 -6.39 7.63 -9.08
CA VAL A 33 -5.76 8.87 -8.60
C VAL A 33 -5.83 9.97 -9.66
N TYR A 34 -5.51 9.65 -10.91
CA TYR A 34 -5.66 10.59 -12.01
C TYR A 34 -7.09 11.10 -12.11
N ALA A 35 -8.09 10.21 -12.10
CA ALA A 35 -9.49 10.58 -12.15
C ALA A 35 -9.90 11.44 -10.94
N HIS A 36 -9.42 11.12 -9.72
CA HIS A 36 -9.69 11.90 -8.53
C HIS A 36 -9.20 13.35 -8.65
N PHE A 37 -7.93 13.56 -9.00
CA PHE A 37 -7.38 14.92 -9.14
C PHE A 37 -7.95 15.68 -10.34
N ARG A 38 -8.33 14.99 -11.41
CA ARG A 38 -9.05 15.61 -12.52
C ARG A 38 -10.44 16.10 -12.11
N LYS A 39 -11.16 15.33 -11.31
CA LYS A 39 -12.46 15.75 -10.74
C LYS A 39 -12.32 17.02 -9.92
N ILE A 40 -11.28 17.12 -9.08
CA ILE A 40 -10.99 18.32 -8.29
C ILE A 40 -10.66 19.51 -9.21
N ALA A 41 -9.87 19.31 -10.28
CA ALA A 41 -9.47 20.39 -11.18
C ALA A 41 -10.63 20.91 -12.04
N VAL A 42 -11.53 20.06 -12.50
CA VAL A 42 -12.70 20.46 -13.29
C VAL A 42 -13.69 21.29 -12.44
N GLY A 43 -13.69 21.04 -11.10
CA GLY A 43 -14.60 21.73 -10.17
C GLY A 43 -16.03 21.65 -10.67
N GLY A 44 -17.05 21.56 -9.87
CA GLY A 44 -18.42 21.36 -10.32
C GLY A 44 -18.97 22.43 -11.30
N GLY A 45 -18.38 22.50 -12.49
CA GLY A 45 -18.69 23.51 -13.52
C GLY A 45 -20.14 23.51 -14.00
N ASP A 46 -20.83 22.39 -13.94
CA ASP A 46 -22.27 22.27 -14.30
C ASP A 46 -23.15 21.78 -13.14
N GLY A 47 -22.70 21.98 -11.89
CA GLY A 47 -23.54 21.77 -10.70
C GLY A 47 -23.77 20.32 -10.28
N ALA A 48 -23.29 19.33 -11.02
CA ALA A 48 -23.38 17.93 -10.61
C ALA A 48 -22.18 17.54 -9.72
N PRO A 49 -22.38 17.17 -8.43
CA PRO A 49 -21.32 16.71 -7.58
C PRO A 49 -20.72 15.41 -8.15
N ILE A 50 -19.45 15.45 -8.52
CA ILE A 50 -18.76 14.24 -8.99
C ILE A 50 -18.46 13.34 -7.80
N ALA A 51 -19.06 12.16 -7.74
CA ALA A 51 -18.90 11.22 -6.65
C ALA A 51 -17.43 10.89 -6.40
N LYS A 52 -17.02 10.95 -5.13
CA LYS A 52 -15.68 10.60 -4.66
C LYS A 52 -15.42 9.10 -4.87
N SER A 53 -14.25 8.75 -5.33
CA SER A 53 -13.86 7.36 -5.58
C SER A 53 -12.65 7.02 -4.71
N ASN A 54 -12.90 6.45 -3.51
CA ASN A 54 -11.84 5.94 -2.68
C ASN A 54 -11.37 4.57 -3.20
N VAL A 55 -10.20 4.13 -2.76
CA VAL A 55 -9.52 2.94 -3.29
C VAL A 55 -9.36 1.89 -2.20
N LEU A 56 -9.58 0.63 -2.54
CA LEU A 56 -9.30 -0.52 -1.69
C LEU A 56 -8.12 -1.32 -2.27
N LEU A 57 -7.08 -1.53 -1.46
CA LEU A 57 -5.92 -2.36 -1.79
C LEU A 57 -6.04 -3.69 -1.06
N ILE A 58 -6.18 -4.78 -1.81
CA ILE A 58 -6.33 -6.14 -1.27
C ILE A 58 -5.08 -6.94 -1.59
N GLY A 59 -4.52 -7.65 -0.62
CA GLY A 59 -3.44 -8.61 -0.85
C GLY A 59 -2.55 -8.83 0.37
N PRO A 60 -1.70 -9.87 0.33
CA PRO A 60 -0.90 -10.30 1.47
C PRO A 60 -0.08 -9.18 2.11
N SER A 61 0.27 -9.37 3.38
CA SER A 61 1.17 -8.45 4.08
C SER A 61 2.54 -8.44 3.43
N GLY A 62 3.21 -7.29 3.44
CA GLY A 62 4.55 -7.17 2.87
C GLY A 62 4.62 -7.12 1.33
N THR A 63 3.48 -7.01 0.63
CA THR A 63 3.44 -6.90 -0.85
C THR A 63 3.62 -5.49 -1.39
N GLY A 64 3.76 -4.48 -0.53
CA GLY A 64 4.07 -3.10 -0.91
C GLY A 64 2.88 -2.15 -1.01
N LYS A 65 1.73 -2.45 -0.39
CA LYS A 65 0.53 -1.57 -0.39
C LYS A 65 0.84 -0.17 0.15
N THR A 66 1.38 -0.10 1.35
CA THR A 66 1.78 1.17 2.00
C THR A 66 2.86 1.90 1.20
N LEU A 67 3.88 1.17 0.73
CA LEU A 67 4.97 1.72 -0.09
C LEU A 67 4.45 2.35 -1.38
N LEU A 68 3.46 1.73 -2.02
CA LEU A 68 2.84 2.27 -3.23
C LEU A 68 2.17 3.62 -2.93
N CYS A 69 1.36 3.71 -1.86
CA CYS A 69 0.66 4.94 -1.48
C CYS A 69 1.64 6.06 -1.10
N GLU A 70 2.66 5.74 -0.30
CA GLU A 70 3.70 6.68 0.10
C GLU A 70 4.52 7.18 -1.10
N THR A 71 4.87 6.28 -2.03
CA THR A 71 5.59 6.65 -3.24
C THR A 71 4.74 7.52 -4.15
N LEU A 72 3.46 7.19 -4.28
CA LEU A 72 2.48 7.95 -5.04
C LEU A 72 2.35 9.37 -4.51
N SER A 73 2.21 9.56 -3.19
CA SER A 73 2.10 10.88 -2.58
C SER A 73 3.33 11.74 -2.85
N ARG A 74 4.55 11.15 -2.83
CA ARG A 74 5.79 11.83 -3.19
C ARG A 74 5.85 12.24 -4.67
N ILE A 75 5.40 11.36 -5.59
CA ILE A 75 5.35 11.65 -7.02
C ILE A 75 4.41 12.83 -7.31
N LEU A 76 3.28 12.87 -6.62
CA LEU A 76 2.25 13.89 -6.82
C LEU A 76 2.48 15.16 -5.99
N ASP A 77 3.46 15.16 -5.10
CA ASP A 77 3.74 16.23 -4.13
C ASP A 77 2.51 16.62 -3.31
N VAL A 78 1.82 15.62 -2.75
CA VAL A 78 0.66 15.82 -1.88
C VAL A 78 0.93 15.31 -0.47
N PRO A 79 0.33 15.91 0.58
CA PRO A 79 0.42 15.42 1.95
C PRO A 79 -0.05 13.97 2.08
N PHE A 80 0.62 13.21 2.95
CA PHE A 80 0.31 11.79 3.17
C PHE A 80 0.26 11.48 4.66
N ALA A 81 -0.84 10.90 5.10
CA ALA A 81 -1.00 10.39 6.47
C ALA A 81 -1.45 8.93 6.45
N THR A 82 -1.02 8.18 7.46
CA THR A 82 -1.38 6.77 7.62
C THR A 82 -2.01 6.52 8.98
N ALA A 83 -2.89 5.53 9.02
CA ALA A 83 -3.44 4.97 10.26
C ALA A 83 -3.64 3.46 10.10
N GLU A 84 -3.72 2.76 11.24
CA GLU A 84 -4.09 1.35 11.31
C GLU A 84 -5.51 1.25 11.86
N ALA A 85 -6.38 0.54 11.15
CA ALA A 85 -7.76 0.35 11.56
C ALA A 85 -7.89 -0.40 12.88
N THR A 86 -6.95 -1.31 13.17
CA THR A 86 -6.87 -2.04 14.44
C THR A 86 -6.66 -1.13 15.64
N SER A 87 -5.79 -0.12 15.53
CA SER A 87 -5.58 0.86 16.59
C SER A 87 -6.86 1.65 16.89
N MET A 88 -7.60 2.03 15.83
CA MET A 88 -8.89 2.72 15.98
C MET A 88 -9.96 1.84 16.67
N ALA A 89 -9.94 0.52 16.42
CA ALA A 89 -10.88 -0.42 17.04
C ALA A 89 -10.59 -0.68 18.52
N GLN A 90 -9.37 -0.44 18.97
CA GLN A 90 -8.97 -0.67 20.38
C GLN A 90 -9.27 0.53 21.29
N THR A 91 -9.58 1.69 20.72
CA THR A 91 -9.87 2.89 21.49
C THR A 91 -11.35 3.02 21.82
N ARG A 92 -11.66 3.63 22.98
CA ARG A 92 -13.04 3.99 23.33
C ARG A 92 -13.58 5.15 22.49
N PHE A 93 -12.69 5.95 21.91
CA PHE A 93 -13.01 7.20 21.22
C PHE A 93 -12.43 7.18 19.81
N VAL A 94 -13.10 6.52 18.91
CA VAL A 94 -12.69 6.40 17.49
C VAL A 94 -12.53 7.79 16.84
N ASN A 95 -13.34 8.76 17.23
CA ASN A 95 -13.26 10.13 16.71
C ASN A 95 -11.94 10.81 17.05
N ASP A 96 -11.36 10.55 18.23
CA ASP A 96 -10.07 11.13 18.63
C ASP A 96 -8.93 10.61 17.75
N GLU A 97 -8.99 9.34 17.35
CA GLU A 97 -8.03 8.75 16.41
C GLU A 97 -8.18 9.34 15.00
N ILE A 98 -9.42 9.59 14.57
CA ILE A 98 -9.69 10.27 13.30
C ILE A 98 -9.18 11.70 13.34
N ASP A 99 -9.41 12.43 14.42
CA ASP A 99 -8.90 13.79 14.61
C ASP A 99 -7.36 13.79 14.58
N ALA A 100 -6.71 12.86 15.28
CA ALA A 100 -5.25 12.71 15.27
C ALA A 100 -4.71 12.38 13.87
N LEU A 101 -5.41 11.55 13.10
CA LEU A 101 -5.05 11.23 11.71
C LEU A 101 -5.12 12.46 10.81
N LEU A 102 -6.21 13.24 10.91
CA LEU A 102 -6.39 14.45 10.13
C LEU A 102 -5.44 15.57 10.56
N ALA A 103 -5.13 15.68 11.85
CA ALA A 103 -4.09 16.59 12.36
C ALA A 103 -2.72 16.25 11.77
N ARG A 104 -2.34 14.96 11.73
CA ARG A 104 -1.10 14.51 11.06
C ARG A 104 -1.06 14.88 9.58
N LEU A 105 -2.21 14.82 8.88
CA LEU A 105 -2.29 15.25 7.48
C LEU A 105 -2.00 16.75 7.32
N ILE A 106 -2.53 17.57 8.22
CA ILE A 106 -2.28 19.02 8.26
C ILE A 106 -0.80 19.31 8.57
N ASP A 107 -0.21 18.61 9.53
CA ASP A 107 1.22 18.74 9.84
C ASP A 107 2.10 18.39 8.63
N LYS A 108 1.77 17.31 7.90
CA LYS A 108 2.45 16.94 6.64
C LYS A 108 2.25 17.97 5.51
N ALA A 109 1.18 18.75 5.58
CA ALA A 109 0.94 19.90 4.70
C ALA A 109 1.70 21.17 5.11
N GLY A 110 2.42 21.15 6.25
CA GLY A 110 3.06 22.33 6.82
C GLY A 110 2.07 23.34 7.44
N GLY A 111 0.91 22.87 7.90
CA GLY A 111 -0.18 23.69 8.44
C GLY A 111 -1.11 24.29 7.39
N ASP A 112 -0.85 24.08 6.11
CA ASP A 112 -1.70 24.56 5.00
C ASP A 112 -2.93 23.65 4.84
N LEU A 113 -4.09 24.17 5.27
CA LEU A 113 -5.37 23.44 5.17
C LEU A 113 -5.77 23.14 3.73
N ALA A 114 -5.56 24.06 2.80
CA ALA A 114 -5.93 23.87 1.40
C ALA A 114 -5.07 22.78 0.75
N ARG A 115 -3.81 22.67 1.14
CA ARG A 115 -2.92 21.58 0.72
C ARG A 115 -3.31 20.26 1.40
N ALA A 116 -3.64 20.29 2.70
CA ALA A 116 -4.07 19.10 3.45
C ALA A 116 -5.35 18.48 2.84
N GLN A 117 -6.32 19.30 2.46
CA GLN A 117 -7.58 18.87 1.82
C GLN A 117 -7.35 18.09 0.50
N ARG A 118 -6.21 18.23 -0.15
CA ARG A 118 -5.82 17.50 -1.37
C ARG A 118 -4.87 16.34 -1.09
N GLY A 119 -4.73 15.96 0.18
CA GLY A 119 -3.85 14.89 0.61
C GLY A 119 -4.41 13.50 0.33
N ILE A 120 -3.56 12.52 0.62
CA ILE A 120 -3.88 11.11 0.60
C ILE A 120 -3.82 10.57 2.02
N VAL A 121 -4.89 9.90 2.44
CA VAL A 121 -4.96 9.17 3.71
C VAL A 121 -4.97 7.67 3.41
N PHE A 122 -4.03 6.94 3.97
CA PHE A 122 -3.98 5.49 3.89
C PHE A 122 -4.37 4.85 5.22
N ILE A 123 -5.39 3.99 5.20
CA ILE A 123 -5.86 3.25 6.36
C ILE A 123 -5.58 1.78 6.13
N ASP A 124 -4.57 1.23 6.83
CA ASP A 124 -4.20 -0.18 6.72
C ASP A 124 -5.03 -1.07 7.64
N GLU A 125 -4.98 -2.38 7.40
CA GLU A 125 -5.65 -3.42 8.19
C GLU A 125 -7.18 -3.29 8.28
N ILE A 126 -7.81 -2.73 7.23
CA ILE A 126 -9.27 -2.53 7.21
C ILE A 126 -10.04 -3.85 7.31
N ASP A 127 -9.46 -4.95 6.87
CA ASP A 127 -9.99 -6.31 6.97
C ASP A 127 -10.14 -6.82 8.42
N LYS A 128 -9.47 -6.17 9.37
CA LYS A 128 -9.57 -6.48 10.80
C LYS A 128 -10.83 -5.89 11.45
N LEU A 129 -11.48 -4.95 10.76
CA LEU A 129 -12.75 -4.35 11.21
C LEU A 129 -13.98 -5.21 10.92
N ARG A 130 -13.82 -6.41 10.38
CA ARG A 130 -14.93 -7.31 10.15
C ARG A 130 -15.68 -7.61 11.45
N ALA A 131 -17.02 -7.62 11.39
CA ALA A 131 -17.86 -8.01 12.51
C ALA A 131 -17.50 -9.44 12.98
N ARG A 132 -17.34 -9.63 14.28
CA ARG A 132 -17.14 -10.95 14.89
C ARG A 132 -18.38 -11.32 15.68
N GLU A 133 -18.78 -12.58 15.62
CA GLU A 133 -19.87 -13.11 16.43
C GLU A 133 -19.54 -12.93 17.92
N GLY A 134 -20.47 -12.33 18.68
CA GLY A 134 -20.33 -12.14 20.14
C GLY A 134 -19.72 -10.79 20.56
N GLU A 135 -19.28 -9.93 19.65
CA GLU A 135 -18.83 -8.57 20.00
C GLU A 135 -20.04 -7.64 20.24
N THR A 136 -19.96 -6.84 21.31
CA THR A 136 -20.96 -5.79 21.55
C THR A 136 -20.74 -4.65 20.56
N ARG A 137 -21.81 -3.97 20.11
CA ARG A 137 -21.74 -2.81 19.20
C ARG A 137 -20.72 -1.74 19.63
N ALA A 138 -20.47 -1.57 20.91
CA ALA A 138 -19.58 -0.55 21.46
C ALA A 138 -18.07 -0.83 21.23
N THR A 139 -17.70 -2.10 21.00
CA THR A 139 -16.31 -2.55 20.75
C THR A 139 -16.13 -3.15 19.38
N SER A 140 -17.14 -3.08 18.52
CA SER A 140 -17.14 -3.76 17.24
C SER A 140 -16.44 -2.90 16.17
N GLY A 141 -15.71 -3.56 15.28
CA GLY A 141 -15.13 -2.94 14.12
C GLY A 141 -16.14 -2.18 13.24
N GLU A 142 -17.42 -2.50 13.37
CA GLU A 142 -18.53 -1.79 12.71
C GLU A 142 -18.61 -0.31 13.09
N ASN A 143 -18.39 0.03 14.37
CA ASN A 143 -18.36 1.44 14.79
C ASN A 143 -17.25 2.23 14.12
N VAL A 144 -16.08 1.60 13.93
CA VAL A 144 -14.96 2.22 13.20
C VAL A 144 -15.32 2.42 11.74
N GLN A 145 -15.96 1.42 11.10
CA GLN A 145 -16.43 1.55 9.73
C GLN A 145 -17.41 2.71 9.58
N HIS A 146 -18.38 2.88 10.49
CA HIS A 146 -19.32 4.01 10.48
C HIS A 146 -18.63 5.36 10.70
N ALA A 147 -17.65 5.44 11.60
CA ALA A 147 -16.91 6.67 11.83
C ALA A 147 -16.05 7.08 10.61
N LEU A 148 -15.37 6.11 10.00
CA LEU A 148 -14.61 6.30 8.78
C LEU A 148 -15.48 6.68 7.59
N LEU A 149 -16.67 6.10 7.48
CA LEU A 149 -17.63 6.39 6.41
C LEU A 149 -17.89 7.88 6.28
N LYS A 150 -18.11 8.57 7.41
CA LYS A 150 -18.40 10.00 7.44
C LYS A 150 -17.29 10.83 6.76
N ILE A 151 -16.03 10.57 7.07
CA ILE A 151 -14.90 11.32 6.49
C ILE A 151 -14.60 10.89 5.05
N MET A 152 -14.87 9.62 4.72
CA MET A 152 -14.68 9.09 3.37
C MET A 152 -15.73 9.60 2.39
N GLU A 153 -16.93 9.93 2.84
CA GLU A 153 -17.98 10.57 2.04
C GLU A 153 -17.66 12.03 1.72
N GLY A 154 -16.91 12.68 2.58
CA GLY A 154 -16.62 14.11 2.54
C GLY A 154 -17.43 14.85 3.58
N ALA A 155 -16.77 15.44 4.56
CA ALA A 155 -17.37 16.17 5.65
C ALA A 155 -16.45 17.31 6.11
N GLN A 156 -17.07 18.34 6.68
CA GLN A 156 -16.38 19.36 7.48
C GLN A 156 -16.13 18.78 8.87
N VAL A 157 -14.87 18.46 9.16
CA VAL A 157 -14.45 17.89 10.46
C VAL A 157 -13.85 18.99 11.31
N LYS A 158 -14.42 19.22 12.50
CA LYS A 158 -13.86 20.12 13.49
C LYS A 158 -12.83 19.36 14.32
N LEU A 159 -11.57 19.75 14.22
CA LEU A 159 -10.48 19.13 14.97
C LEU A 159 -10.38 19.66 16.40
N ALA A 160 -9.70 18.94 17.28
CA ALA A 160 -9.42 19.35 18.65
C ALA A 160 -8.70 20.71 18.74
N SER A 161 -7.92 21.07 17.72
CA SER A 161 -7.30 22.39 17.57
C SER A 161 -8.31 23.55 17.34
N GLY A 162 -9.59 23.24 17.08
CA GLY A 162 -10.62 24.20 16.71
C GLY A 162 -10.67 24.51 15.20
N GLN A 163 -9.73 24.01 14.41
CA GLN A 163 -9.71 24.16 12.95
C GLN A 163 -10.75 23.23 12.29
N TYR A 164 -11.21 23.62 11.10
CA TYR A 164 -12.09 22.78 10.28
C TYR A 164 -11.34 22.30 9.05
N LEU A 165 -11.37 20.99 8.83
CA LEU A 165 -10.84 20.36 7.61
C LEU A 165 -11.99 19.77 6.79
N ASP A 166 -12.06 20.16 5.51
CA ASP A 166 -12.98 19.55 4.56
C ASP A 166 -12.34 18.32 3.93
N THR A 167 -12.93 17.15 4.16
CA THR A 167 -12.41 15.89 3.63
C THR A 167 -12.94 15.55 2.25
N THR A 168 -13.74 16.40 1.62
CA THR A 168 -14.36 16.15 0.31
C THR A 168 -13.32 15.87 -0.79
N GLN A 169 -12.19 16.57 -0.77
CA GLN A 169 -11.11 16.40 -1.75
C GLN A 169 -9.97 15.49 -1.26
N VAL A 170 -10.00 15.00 -0.01
CA VAL A 170 -9.03 14.04 0.49
C VAL A 170 -9.26 12.68 -0.15
N LEU A 171 -8.24 12.08 -0.73
CA LEU A 171 -8.30 10.71 -1.26
C LEU A 171 -8.06 9.71 -0.12
N PHE A 172 -9.04 8.87 0.18
CA PHE A 172 -8.86 7.76 1.10
C PHE A 172 -8.51 6.49 0.34
N VAL A 173 -7.47 5.82 0.79
CA VAL A 173 -7.02 4.52 0.32
C VAL A 173 -7.06 3.57 1.51
N CYS A 174 -7.85 2.52 1.43
CA CYS A 174 -7.93 1.49 2.46
C CYS A 174 -7.09 0.28 2.03
N GLY A 175 -6.37 -0.35 2.96
CA GLY A 175 -5.58 -1.54 2.70
C GLY A 175 -5.93 -2.68 3.65
N GLY A 176 -5.78 -3.92 3.19
CA GLY A 176 -5.93 -5.09 4.04
C GLY A 176 -5.42 -6.37 3.38
N ALA A 177 -5.19 -7.40 4.19
CA ALA A 177 -4.78 -8.71 3.68
C ALA A 177 -5.97 -9.51 3.11
N PHE A 178 -7.14 -9.38 3.70
CA PHE A 178 -8.38 -10.07 3.32
C PHE A 178 -8.22 -11.58 3.22
N VAL A 179 -7.58 -12.18 4.22
CA VAL A 179 -7.36 -13.63 4.27
C VAL A 179 -8.71 -14.36 4.25
N GLY A 180 -8.87 -15.31 3.32
CA GLY A 180 -10.11 -16.07 3.14
C GLY A 180 -11.12 -15.45 2.15
N LEU A 181 -10.88 -14.24 1.64
CA LEU A 181 -11.77 -13.62 0.66
C LEU A 181 -11.89 -14.43 -0.62
N GLU A 182 -10.81 -15.09 -1.06
CA GLU A 182 -10.82 -15.92 -2.27
C GLU A 182 -11.77 -17.11 -2.16
N ALA A 183 -11.87 -17.72 -0.97
CA ALA A 183 -12.83 -18.79 -0.72
C ALA A 183 -14.29 -18.29 -0.77
N ILE A 184 -14.54 -17.08 -0.26
CA ILE A 184 -15.86 -16.42 -0.34
C ILE A 184 -16.22 -16.15 -1.79
N MET A 185 -15.29 -15.58 -2.56
CA MET A 185 -15.48 -15.31 -4.00
C MET A 185 -15.78 -16.60 -4.76
N ALA A 186 -15.03 -17.67 -4.51
CA ALA A 186 -15.25 -18.95 -5.16
C ALA A 186 -16.67 -19.51 -4.89
N ASN A 187 -17.15 -19.37 -3.67
CA ASN A 187 -18.49 -19.80 -3.29
C ASN A 187 -19.59 -18.91 -3.93
N ASN A 188 -19.41 -17.61 -3.92
CA ASN A 188 -20.39 -16.65 -4.46
C ASN A 188 -20.47 -16.68 -6.00
N HIS A 189 -19.36 -16.97 -6.67
CA HIS A 189 -19.27 -16.96 -8.13
C HIS A 189 -19.54 -18.35 -8.73
N GLY A 190 -19.52 -19.42 -7.93
CA GLY A 190 -19.82 -20.80 -8.39
C GLY A 190 -21.28 -21.07 -8.72
N PHE A 191 -22.22 -20.18 -8.37
CA PHE A 191 -23.66 -20.33 -8.65
C PHE A 191 -24.16 -19.56 -9.89
N GLY A 192 -23.29 -18.91 -10.66
CA GLY A 192 -23.66 -18.17 -11.85
C GLY A 192 -23.30 -18.89 -13.15
N PHE A 193 -23.80 -20.10 -13.37
CA PHE A 193 -23.90 -20.62 -14.73
C PHE A 193 -24.96 -19.82 -15.48
N VAL A 194 -24.55 -18.73 -16.09
CA VAL A 194 -25.25 -18.23 -17.26
C VAL A 194 -25.05 -19.33 -18.31
N ASN A 195 -26.12 -20.00 -18.70
CA ASN A 195 -26.12 -20.92 -19.84
C ASN A 195 -25.66 -20.14 -21.07
N THR A 196 -24.35 -20.19 -21.36
CA THR A 196 -23.75 -19.55 -22.52
C THR A 196 -23.74 -20.50 -23.71
N SER A 197 -24.91 -21.08 -24.03
CA SER A 197 -25.04 -21.86 -25.24
C SER A 197 -24.81 -21.05 -26.53
N ASP A 198 -24.84 -19.70 -26.44
CA ASP A 198 -24.69 -18.78 -27.57
C ASP A 198 -23.62 -17.67 -27.37
N ALA A 199 -22.79 -17.75 -26.31
CA ALA A 199 -21.75 -16.74 -26.07
C ALA A 199 -20.49 -17.05 -26.90
N SER A 200 -19.94 -16.00 -27.54
CA SER A 200 -18.65 -16.09 -28.24
C SER A 200 -17.49 -16.36 -27.25
N GLU A 201 -16.36 -16.87 -27.76
CA GLU A 201 -15.15 -17.03 -26.92
C GLU A 201 -14.70 -15.73 -26.26
N GLU A 202 -14.97 -14.59 -26.90
CA GLU A 202 -14.65 -13.26 -26.35
C GLU A 202 -15.56 -12.91 -25.16
N ASP A 203 -16.86 -13.22 -25.25
CA ASP A 203 -17.81 -13.05 -24.16
C ASP A 203 -17.45 -13.91 -22.94
N GLY A 204 -17.01 -15.15 -23.19
CA GLY A 204 -16.50 -16.05 -22.16
C GLY A 204 -15.29 -15.46 -21.40
N LYS A 205 -14.32 -14.91 -22.10
CA LYS A 205 -13.14 -14.25 -21.51
C LYS A 205 -13.50 -12.97 -20.73
N ILE A 206 -14.47 -12.21 -21.23
CA ILE A 206 -14.98 -11.02 -20.54
C ILE A 206 -15.69 -11.42 -19.24
N LEU A 207 -16.53 -12.44 -19.29
CA LEU A 207 -17.24 -12.94 -18.11
C LEU A 207 -16.28 -13.52 -17.07
N GLU A 208 -15.26 -14.25 -17.49
CA GLU A 208 -14.18 -14.76 -16.59
C GLU A 208 -13.45 -13.60 -15.92
N ARG A 209 -13.07 -12.56 -16.66
CA ARG A 209 -12.44 -11.34 -16.10
C ARG A 209 -13.35 -10.60 -15.12
N LEU A 210 -14.65 -10.51 -15.40
CA LEU A 210 -15.62 -9.88 -14.51
C LEU A 210 -15.82 -10.71 -13.24
N ASN A 211 -15.86 -12.03 -13.35
CA ASN A 211 -15.98 -12.93 -12.21
C ASN A 211 -14.68 -13.00 -11.36
N ALA A 212 -13.52 -12.76 -11.95
CA ALA A 212 -12.26 -12.65 -11.20
C ALA A 212 -12.15 -11.36 -10.36
N ARG A 213 -13.05 -10.38 -10.56
CA ARG A 213 -13.06 -9.13 -9.78
C ARG A 213 -13.75 -9.32 -8.45
N VAL A 214 -13.21 -8.70 -7.42
CA VAL A 214 -13.87 -8.61 -6.11
C VAL A 214 -15.13 -7.75 -6.25
N LYS A 215 -16.27 -8.30 -5.90
CA LYS A 215 -17.57 -7.61 -5.92
C LYS A 215 -17.88 -7.02 -4.53
N PRO A 216 -18.68 -5.95 -4.44
CA PRO A 216 -19.13 -5.44 -3.14
C PRO A 216 -19.79 -6.52 -2.26
N THR A 217 -20.52 -7.46 -2.88
CA THR A 217 -21.14 -8.60 -2.19
C THR A 217 -20.13 -9.53 -1.52
N ASP A 218 -18.93 -9.67 -2.09
CA ASP A 218 -17.88 -10.51 -1.50
C ASP A 218 -17.29 -9.85 -0.26
N LEU A 219 -17.12 -8.52 -0.29
CA LEU A 219 -16.65 -7.73 0.84
C LEU A 219 -17.70 -7.69 1.95
N PHE A 220 -18.97 -7.62 1.60
CA PHE A 220 -20.06 -7.73 2.56
C PHE A 220 -20.08 -9.13 3.20
N ALA A 221 -20.00 -10.20 2.43
CA ALA A 221 -19.90 -11.57 2.95
C ALA A 221 -18.63 -11.79 3.79
N TYR A 222 -17.57 -11.00 3.54
CA TYR A 222 -16.38 -11.02 4.38
C TYR A 222 -16.57 -10.36 5.75
N GLY A 223 -17.61 -9.50 5.90
CA GLY A 223 -17.97 -8.84 7.16
C GLY A 223 -17.74 -7.32 7.21
N LEU A 224 -17.58 -6.67 6.05
CA LEU A 224 -17.64 -5.22 5.95
C LEU A 224 -19.09 -4.77 5.73
N ILE A 225 -19.48 -3.60 6.28
CA ILE A 225 -20.84 -3.09 6.09
C ILE A 225 -21.06 -2.62 4.64
N PRO A 226 -22.28 -2.78 4.09
CA PRO A 226 -22.60 -2.43 2.69
C PRO A 226 -22.30 -0.97 2.34
N GLU A 227 -22.61 -0.04 3.24
CA GLU A 227 -22.38 1.38 3.06
C GLU A 227 -20.89 1.71 2.91
N PHE A 228 -20.05 1.04 3.71
CA PHE A 228 -18.60 1.20 3.67
C PHE A 228 -18.01 0.64 2.38
N THR A 229 -18.45 -0.54 1.95
CA THR A 229 -17.98 -1.16 0.70
C THR A 229 -18.41 -0.33 -0.52
N GLY A 230 -19.59 0.29 -0.48
CA GLY A 230 -20.07 1.21 -1.51
C GLY A 230 -19.20 2.46 -1.69
N ARG A 231 -18.41 2.85 -0.68
CA ARG A 231 -17.47 3.99 -0.77
C ARG A 231 -16.05 3.60 -1.21
N LEU A 232 -15.84 2.34 -1.55
CA LEU A 232 -14.59 1.77 -2.06
C LEU A 232 -14.77 1.15 -3.46
N PRO A 233 -15.23 1.94 -4.46
CA PRO A 233 -15.58 1.41 -5.77
C PRO A 233 -14.38 0.93 -6.59
N VAL A 234 -13.18 1.36 -6.24
CA VAL A 234 -11.95 0.97 -6.94
C VAL A 234 -11.20 -0.04 -6.09
N VAL A 235 -11.06 -1.25 -6.60
CA VAL A 235 -10.34 -2.33 -5.93
C VAL A 235 -9.09 -2.68 -6.72
N ALA A 236 -7.93 -2.64 -6.07
CA ALA A 236 -6.64 -3.05 -6.63
C ALA A 236 -6.11 -4.27 -5.86
N ARG A 237 -5.82 -5.35 -6.58
CA ARG A 237 -5.30 -6.60 -5.99
C ARG A 237 -3.78 -6.63 -6.07
N PHE A 238 -3.15 -6.93 -4.95
CA PHE A 238 -1.73 -7.21 -4.83
C PHE A 238 -1.54 -8.72 -4.74
N HIS A 239 -0.60 -9.22 -5.53
CA HIS A 239 -0.26 -10.63 -5.55
C HIS A 239 0.92 -10.92 -4.63
N GLU A 240 1.03 -12.17 -4.22
CA GLU A 240 2.19 -12.67 -3.48
C GLU A 240 3.49 -12.39 -4.24
N LEU A 241 4.55 -12.16 -3.47
CA LEU A 241 5.88 -11.92 -4.04
C LEU A 241 6.56 -13.26 -4.29
N THR A 242 6.99 -13.49 -5.53
CA THR A 242 7.81 -14.64 -5.86
C THR A 242 9.27 -14.42 -5.43
N ARG A 243 10.05 -15.49 -5.38
CA ARG A 243 11.49 -15.43 -5.10
C ARG A 243 12.21 -14.45 -6.02
N GLU A 244 11.90 -14.47 -7.30
CA GLU A 244 12.49 -13.58 -8.31
C GLU A 244 12.12 -12.12 -8.04
N LEU A 245 10.88 -11.84 -7.67
CA LEU A 245 10.44 -10.48 -7.30
C LEU A 245 11.15 -9.99 -6.04
N LEU A 246 11.34 -10.84 -5.03
CA LEU A 246 12.07 -10.46 -3.81
C LEU A 246 13.53 -10.13 -4.11
N VAL A 247 14.21 -10.90 -4.98
CA VAL A 247 15.57 -10.58 -5.44
C VAL A 247 15.60 -9.22 -6.14
N ARG A 248 14.66 -8.98 -7.05
CA ARG A 248 14.56 -7.69 -7.76
C ARG A 248 14.31 -6.53 -6.81
N ILE A 249 13.45 -6.71 -5.80
CA ILE A 249 13.16 -5.69 -4.76
C ILE A 249 14.42 -5.28 -4.01
N MET A 250 15.34 -6.19 -3.76
CA MET A 250 16.60 -5.88 -3.07
C MET A 250 17.59 -5.09 -3.93
N ILE A 251 17.48 -5.14 -5.27
CA ILE A 251 18.53 -4.64 -6.19
C ILE A 251 18.06 -3.48 -7.06
N GLU A 252 16.86 -3.57 -7.68
CA GLU A 252 16.43 -2.70 -8.79
C GLU A 252 15.94 -1.31 -8.34
N PRO A 253 15.09 -1.16 -7.31
CA PRO A 253 14.53 0.12 -6.93
C PRO A 253 15.60 1.20 -6.69
N ARG A 254 15.23 2.46 -6.88
CA ARG A 254 16.13 3.57 -6.56
C ARG A 254 16.55 3.58 -5.10
N ASN A 255 15.67 3.15 -4.20
CA ASN A 255 15.89 2.99 -2.77
C ASN A 255 16.14 1.53 -2.37
N ALA A 256 16.66 0.69 -3.27
CA ALA A 256 16.95 -0.72 -2.99
C ALA A 256 17.90 -0.90 -1.81
N LEU A 257 17.68 -1.93 -1.01
CA LEU A 257 18.52 -2.25 0.17
C LEU A 257 19.99 -2.34 -0.21
N TYR A 258 20.31 -3.07 -1.28
CA TYR A 258 21.68 -3.20 -1.76
C TYR A 258 22.34 -1.84 -2.04
N ARG A 259 21.62 -0.93 -2.70
CA ARG A 259 22.13 0.41 -2.99
C ARG A 259 22.37 1.24 -1.74
N GLN A 260 21.50 1.12 -0.72
CA GLN A 260 21.65 1.83 0.56
C GLN A 260 22.91 1.38 1.28
N PHE A 261 23.10 0.07 1.45
CA PHE A 261 24.29 -0.46 2.16
C PHE A 261 25.57 -0.25 1.36
N ARG A 262 25.51 -0.37 0.04
CA ARG A 262 26.65 -0.05 -0.82
C ARG A 262 27.07 1.42 -0.68
N ALA A 263 26.13 2.35 -0.57
CA ALA A 263 26.43 3.76 -0.34
C ALA A 263 27.05 4.01 1.04
N ILE A 264 26.54 3.35 2.10
CA ILE A 264 27.09 3.44 3.46
C ILE A 264 28.56 2.99 3.46
N LEU A 265 28.85 1.79 2.94
CA LEU A 265 30.20 1.25 2.93
C LEU A 265 31.16 2.02 2.00
N LYS A 266 30.64 2.57 0.91
CA LYS A 266 31.42 3.43 0.01
C LYS A 266 31.90 4.71 0.71
N ASN A 267 31.12 5.28 1.61
CA ASN A 267 31.52 6.44 2.41
C ASN A 267 32.70 6.10 3.38
N GLU A 268 32.82 4.83 3.78
CA GLU A 268 33.97 4.31 4.55
C GLU A 268 35.14 3.86 3.64
N GLY A 269 35.04 4.07 2.32
CA GLY A 269 36.07 3.67 1.37
C GLY A 269 36.06 2.19 0.96
N VAL A 270 34.96 1.46 1.26
CA VAL A 270 34.83 0.01 1.01
C VAL A 270 33.83 -0.24 -0.12
N ASP A 271 34.21 -1.01 -1.13
CA ASP A 271 33.31 -1.47 -2.19
C ASP A 271 32.61 -2.78 -1.78
N LEU A 272 31.28 -2.74 -1.71
CA LEU A 272 30.45 -3.89 -1.37
C LEU A 272 30.02 -4.63 -2.65
N THR A 273 30.29 -5.92 -2.70
CA THR A 273 29.79 -6.84 -3.72
C THR A 273 29.01 -7.98 -3.04
N ILE A 274 27.78 -8.21 -3.51
CA ILE A 274 26.96 -9.35 -3.06
C ILE A 274 26.65 -10.20 -4.27
N GLU A 275 26.98 -11.49 -4.19
CA GLU A 275 26.71 -12.46 -5.27
C GLU A 275 25.21 -12.78 -5.34
N ARG A 276 24.76 -13.18 -6.54
CA ARG A 276 23.37 -13.53 -6.81
C ARG A 276 22.85 -14.61 -5.86
N THR A 277 23.70 -15.60 -5.56
CA THR A 277 23.38 -16.69 -4.62
C THR A 277 22.92 -16.18 -3.26
N ALA A 278 23.61 -15.17 -2.71
CA ALA A 278 23.22 -14.58 -1.41
C ALA A 278 21.84 -13.91 -1.48
N PHE A 279 21.54 -13.14 -2.55
CA PHE A 279 20.22 -12.56 -2.74
C PHE A 279 19.11 -13.62 -2.86
N GLU A 280 19.39 -14.72 -3.57
CA GLU A 280 18.45 -15.82 -3.73
C GLU A 280 18.17 -16.56 -2.41
N GLN A 281 19.20 -16.71 -1.55
CA GLN A 281 19.05 -17.28 -0.22
C GLN A 281 18.25 -16.35 0.72
N ILE A 282 18.50 -15.03 0.68
CA ILE A 282 17.71 -14.05 1.41
C ILE A 282 16.24 -14.11 0.99
N ALA A 283 15.98 -14.15 -0.32
CA ALA A 283 14.63 -14.22 -0.86
C ALA A 283 13.91 -15.52 -0.42
N GLN A 284 14.63 -16.65 -0.42
CA GLN A 284 14.09 -17.92 0.04
C GLN A 284 13.72 -17.87 1.54
N LEU A 285 14.61 -17.35 2.37
CA LEU A 285 14.36 -17.21 3.81
C LEU A 285 13.18 -16.27 4.10
N ALA A 286 13.05 -15.18 3.33
CA ALA A 286 11.91 -14.26 3.45
C ALA A 286 10.56 -14.93 3.10
N LEU A 287 10.54 -15.84 2.12
CA LEU A 287 9.36 -16.65 1.80
C LEU A 287 9.02 -17.61 2.94
N GLU A 288 10.00 -18.25 3.56
CA GLU A 288 9.81 -19.15 4.70
C GLU A 288 9.22 -18.41 5.92
N TYR A 289 9.63 -17.17 6.14
CA TYR A 289 9.06 -16.32 7.20
C TYR A 289 7.62 -15.85 6.92
N LYS A 290 7.12 -16.00 5.70
CA LYS A 290 5.75 -15.59 5.28
C LYS A 290 5.43 -14.12 5.58
N THR A 291 6.44 -13.25 5.61
CA THR A 291 6.30 -11.82 5.92
C THR A 291 6.45 -10.92 4.70
N GLY A 292 6.60 -11.54 3.51
CA GLY A 292 6.84 -10.82 2.27
C GLY A 292 8.14 -10.02 2.32
N ALA A 293 8.15 -8.83 1.74
CA ALA A 293 9.35 -7.99 1.70
C ALA A 293 9.73 -7.35 3.05
N ARG A 294 8.90 -7.47 4.11
CA ARG A 294 9.18 -6.84 5.43
C ARG A 294 10.43 -7.41 6.09
N SER A 295 10.67 -8.72 5.98
CA SER A 295 11.84 -9.38 6.57
C SER A 295 13.14 -9.12 5.83
N LEU A 296 13.10 -8.67 4.58
CA LEU A 296 14.32 -8.49 3.76
C LEU A 296 15.35 -7.59 4.43
N ARG A 297 14.91 -6.47 5.03
CA ARG A 297 15.81 -5.54 5.70
C ARG A 297 16.53 -6.21 6.88
N GLY A 298 15.81 -6.89 7.76
CA GLY A 298 16.41 -7.56 8.94
C GLY A 298 17.44 -8.62 8.55
N ILE A 299 17.08 -9.48 7.56
CA ILE A 299 18.00 -10.51 7.05
C ILE A 299 19.25 -9.86 6.42
N PHE A 300 19.06 -8.76 5.69
CA PHE A 300 20.13 -8.04 5.03
C PHE A 300 21.08 -7.38 6.04
N GLU A 301 20.54 -6.78 7.09
CA GLU A 301 21.31 -6.17 8.19
C GLU A 301 22.10 -7.22 8.96
N GLU A 302 21.49 -8.35 9.29
CA GLU A 302 22.14 -9.47 9.95
C GLU A 302 23.33 -10.00 9.13
N MET A 303 23.15 -10.21 7.83
CA MET A 303 24.21 -10.65 6.92
C MET A 303 25.38 -9.65 6.86
N LEU A 304 25.10 -8.35 6.89
CA LEU A 304 26.12 -7.31 6.79
C LEU A 304 26.73 -6.89 8.14
N THR A 305 26.17 -7.31 9.26
CA THR A 305 26.66 -6.98 10.60
C THR A 305 28.17 -7.22 10.77
N PRO A 306 28.76 -8.35 10.35
CA PRO A 306 30.21 -8.57 10.48
C PRO A 306 31.04 -7.55 9.68
N VAL A 307 30.57 -7.13 8.50
CA VAL A 307 31.23 -6.14 7.66
C VAL A 307 31.16 -4.75 8.30
N LEU A 308 29.96 -4.35 8.72
CA LEU A 308 29.72 -3.06 9.36
C LEU A 308 30.44 -2.91 10.69
N TYR A 309 30.68 -4.01 11.40
CA TYR A 309 31.46 -4.03 12.63
C TYR A 309 32.97 -3.89 12.39
N ALA A 310 33.49 -4.59 11.37
CA ALA A 310 34.96 -4.64 11.13
C ALA A 310 35.47 -3.37 10.40
N VAL A 311 34.70 -2.79 9.50
CA VAL A 311 35.15 -1.69 8.63
C VAL A 311 35.58 -0.44 9.39
N PRO A 312 34.88 0.05 10.43
CA PRO A 312 35.30 1.23 11.18
C PRO A 312 36.63 1.05 11.93
N ASP A 313 36.93 -0.18 12.41
CA ASP A 313 38.10 -0.51 13.19
C ASP A 313 39.33 -0.82 12.31
N ASP A 314 39.13 -1.33 11.10
CA ASP A 314 40.18 -1.69 10.15
C ASP A 314 40.09 -0.91 8.85
N ARG A 315 40.66 0.26 8.82
CA ARG A 315 40.70 1.15 7.68
C ARG A 315 41.53 0.66 6.48
N SER A 316 42.18 -0.50 6.58
CA SER A 316 42.85 -1.14 5.45
C SER A 316 41.89 -1.91 4.55
N ILE A 317 40.66 -2.21 5.00
CA ILE A 317 39.64 -2.90 4.21
C ILE A 317 39.22 -2.00 3.06
N ARG A 318 39.27 -2.52 1.83
CA ARG A 318 38.85 -1.81 0.59
C ARG A 318 37.68 -2.48 -0.11
N LYS A 319 37.48 -3.76 0.12
CA LYS A 319 36.39 -4.50 -0.54
C LYS A 319 35.81 -5.53 0.42
N ALA A 320 34.48 -5.63 0.41
CA ALA A 320 33.74 -6.67 1.10
C ALA A 320 32.93 -7.47 0.07
N THR A 321 33.08 -8.79 0.06
CA THR A 321 32.35 -9.67 -0.86
C THR A 321 31.53 -10.68 -0.06
N ILE A 322 30.21 -10.70 -0.33
CA ILE A 322 29.28 -11.66 0.26
C ILE A 322 28.93 -12.68 -0.83
N LYS A 323 29.38 -13.91 -0.68
CA LYS A 323 29.10 -15.01 -1.62
C LYS A 323 27.82 -15.77 -1.26
N SER A 324 27.56 -15.91 0.02
CA SER A 324 26.43 -16.66 0.56
C SER A 324 25.98 -16.08 1.88
N LEU A 325 24.69 -16.21 2.20
CA LEU A 325 24.13 -15.88 3.51
C LEU A 325 24.75 -16.73 4.65
N PHE A 326 25.21 -17.93 4.32
CA PHE A 326 25.72 -18.93 5.28
C PHE A 326 27.25 -18.99 5.36
N SER A 327 27.97 -18.10 4.71
CA SER A 327 29.41 -18.00 4.78
C SER A 327 29.87 -16.64 5.30
N PRO A 328 30.99 -16.57 6.03
CA PRO A 328 31.53 -15.29 6.44
C PRO A 328 31.87 -14.40 5.24
N PRO A 329 31.77 -13.07 5.39
CA PRO A 329 32.16 -12.13 4.34
C PRO A 329 33.65 -12.20 4.06
N GLU A 330 34.03 -12.11 2.78
CA GLU A 330 35.42 -11.99 2.36
C GLU A 330 35.83 -10.50 2.37
N LEU A 331 36.83 -10.16 3.21
CA LEU A 331 37.34 -8.80 3.33
C LEU A 331 38.70 -8.71 2.67
N ALA A 332 38.82 -7.89 1.61
CA ALA A 332 40.11 -7.61 0.97
C ALA A 332 40.67 -6.27 1.48
N ARG A 333 41.92 -6.30 1.86
CA ARG A 333 42.71 -5.17 2.34
C ARG A 333 43.54 -4.60 1.21
N GLY A 334 43.70 -3.30 1.17
CA GLY A 334 44.51 -2.58 0.17
C GLY A 334 45.51 -1.64 0.82
#